data_b291da67c3ae8a79e0df6dd27181ccc6
#
_entry.id   b291da67c3ae8a79e0df6dd27181ccc6
#
_cell.length_a   1.000
_cell.length_b   1.000
_cell.length_c   1.000
_cell.angle_alpha   90.00
_cell.angle_beta   90.00
_cell.angle_gamma   90.00
#
_symmetry.space_group_name_H-M   'P 1'
#
loop_
_entity.id
_entity.type
_entity.pdbx_description
1 polymer ?
#
loop_
_entity_poly.entity_id
_entity_poly.type
_entity_poly.pdbx_seq_one_letter_code
_entity_poly.pdbx_strand_id
1 'polypeptide(L)'
;MTAEPLVTFRHQALLYDDFDDLLATAVPFIQEGVDDGDAVVVQASEATWTGISARLSSPEAVMFDPLGNRYRHPQQALWGLRQLFDEERTGSGRIRAFGEIGFNEDGLDAVEWGRAESALNHVLRNHGLWALCPYNRATLPAIALEGALRTHPDVIDADGARNNDSYEQTRDYLRGVDSLRAVDPLEAEVPFAALDLVTLTDLAAARIQLETALAATRLTTERKADFTSAVFEVVVNALLHGGDAATVKIWATGDHILCRVRDTGPGLPDPLTGYEPPTPDAVTSGIGLWTARQLTDQMTTTYEPEGFTVRLSVSA
;
A
#
# COMPACT_ATOMS: atom_id res chain seq x y z
N MET A 1 -12.06 -37.43 -11.07
CA MET A 1 -11.69 -36.01 -11.04
C MET A 1 -12.36 -35.41 -9.83
N THR A 2 -11.66 -35.38 -8.72
CA THR A 2 -12.09 -34.62 -7.53
C THR A 2 -11.89 -33.16 -7.86
N ALA A 3 -12.97 -32.36 -7.80
CA ALA A 3 -12.86 -30.92 -7.92
C ALA A 3 -11.88 -30.44 -6.83
N GLU A 4 -10.78 -29.77 -7.21
CA GLU A 4 -9.97 -29.03 -6.26
C GLU A 4 -10.89 -28.08 -5.51
N PRO A 5 -10.82 -28.01 -4.17
CA PRO A 5 -11.61 -27.05 -3.43
C PRO A 5 -11.26 -25.67 -3.96
N LEU A 6 -12.29 -24.90 -4.36
CA LEU A 6 -12.15 -23.49 -4.72
C LEU A 6 -11.48 -22.78 -3.56
N VAL A 7 -10.23 -22.42 -3.77
CA VAL A 7 -9.45 -21.66 -2.79
C VAL A 7 -10.09 -20.27 -2.73
N THR A 8 -10.80 -19.98 -1.64
CA THR A 8 -11.56 -18.75 -1.48
C THR A 8 -10.71 -17.67 -0.85
N PHE A 9 -10.58 -16.55 -1.56
CA PHE A 9 -10.04 -15.32 -0.99
C PHE A 9 -11.03 -14.73 0.03
N ARG A 10 -10.54 -14.38 1.21
CA ARG A 10 -11.28 -13.65 2.24
C ARG A 10 -10.41 -12.55 2.84
N HIS A 11 -11.00 -11.37 3.00
CA HIS A 11 -10.35 -10.22 3.61
C HIS A 11 -11.31 -9.55 4.57
N GLN A 12 -11.00 -9.64 5.87
CA GLN A 12 -11.91 -9.27 6.95
C GLN A 12 -11.27 -8.25 7.88
N ALA A 13 -12.01 -7.20 8.22
CA ALA A 13 -11.65 -6.30 9.31
C ALA A 13 -12.16 -6.86 10.64
N LEU A 14 -11.28 -7.04 11.62
CA LEU A 14 -11.65 -7.29 13.01
C LEU A 14 -11.73 -5.96 13.75
N LEU A 15 -12.93 -5.55 14.12
CA LEU A 15 -13.19 -4.35 14.92
C LEU A 15 -13.27 -4.73 16.38
N TYR A 16 -12.34 -4.26 17.21
CA TYR A 16 -12.27 -4.58 18.62
C TYR A 16 -12.12 -3.33 19.50
N ASP A 17 -12.48 -3.42 20.77
CA ASP A 17 -12.41 -2.30 21.71
C ASP A 17 -11.25 -2.44 22.69
N ASP A 18 -10.91 -3.66 23.09
CA ASP A 18 -9.83 -3.93 24.02
C ASP A 18 -9.02 -5.19 23.61
N PHE A 19 -7.96 -5.46 24.37
CA PHE A 19 -7.04 -6.54 24.05
C PHE A 19 -7.64 -7.94 24.23
N ASP A 20 -8.59 -8.11 25.15
CA ASP A 20 -9.26 -9.39 25.35
C ASP A 20 -10.22 -9.70 24.20
N ASP A 21 -10.92 -8.69 23.67
CA ASP A 21 -11.74 -8.80 22.45
C ASP A 21 -10.88 -9.22 21.25
N LEU A 22 -9.71 -8.60 21.07
CA LEU A 22 -8.76 -8.96 20.04
C LEU A 22 -8.38 -10.44 20.13
N LEU A 23 -7.96 -10.88 21.33
CA LEU A 23 -7.50 -12.25 21.54
C LEU A 23 -8.62 -13.28 21.40
N ALA A 24 -9.85 -12.92 21.81
CA ALA A 24 -11.02 -13.81 21.69
C ALA A 24 -11.31 -14.21 20.23
N THR A 25 -10.97 -13.35 19.27
CA THR A 25 -11.15 -13.62 17.83
C THR A 25 -9.86 -14.11 17.15
N ALA A 26 -8.73 -13.47 17.42
CA ALA A 26 -7.47 -13.76 16.76
C ALA A 26 -6.94 -15.16 17.11
N VAL A 27 -7.02 -15.59 18.37
CA VAL A 27 -6.50 -16.89 18.80
C VAL A 27 -7.24 -18.06 18.12
N PRO A 28 -8.57 -18.15 18.13
CA PRO A 28 -9.27 -19.20 17.38
C PRO A 28 -8.98 -19.18 15.89
N PHE A 29 -8.95 -18.00 15.26
CA PHE A 29 -8.65 -17.85 13.84
C PHE A 29 -7.29 -18.44 13.47
N ILE A 30 -6.26 -18.16 14.27
CA ILE A 30 -4.90 -18.64 14.07
C ILE A 30 -4.82 -20.14 14.37
N GLN A 31 -5.40 -20.60 15.50
CA GLN A 31 -5.36 -22.00 15.89
C GLN A 31 -6.06 -22.90 14.87
N GLU A 32 -7.23 -22.51 14.39
CA GLU A 32 -7.92 -23.25 13.31
C GLU A 32 -7.07 -23.35 12.04
N GLY A 33 -6.31 -22.31 11.69
CA GLY A 33 -5.38 -22.37 10.56
C GLY A 33 -4.28 -23.38 10.75
N VAL A 34 -3.70 -23.42 11.94
CA VAL A 34 -2.67 -24.44 12.30
C VAL A 34 -3.28 -25.84 12.25
N ASP A 35 -4.47 -26.04 12.82
CA ASP A 35 -5.14 -27.33 12.87
C ASP A 35 -5.57 -27.84 11.47
N ASP A 36 -5.94 -26.91 10.58
CA ASP A 36 -6.29 -27.20 9.18
C ASP A 36 -5.07 -27.44 8.27
N GLY A 37 -3.85 -27.19 8.77
CA GLY A 37 -2.61 -27.30 8.00
C GLY A 37 -2.41 -26.17 6.98
N ASP A 38 -3.02 -25.01 7.22
CA ASP A 38 -2.75 -23.80 6.44
C ASP A 38 -1.35 -23.24 6.78
N ALA A 39 -0.74 -22.48 5.87
CA ALA A 39 0.35 -21.60 6.26
C ALA A 39 -0.21 -20.45 7.09
N VAL A 40 0.26 -20.33 8.32
CA VAL A 40 -0.23 -19.28 9.21
C VAL A 40 0.84 -18.22 9.44
N VAL A 41 0.51 -16.96 9.09
CA VAL A 41 1.40 -15.81 9.22
C VAL A 41 0.76 -14.80 10.17
N VAL A 42 1.53 -14.35 11.14
CA VAL A 42 1.12 -13.30 12.08
C VAL A 42 2.11 -12.15 11.97
N GLN A 43 1.66 -11.02 11.45
CA GLN A 43 2.37 -9.75 11.50
C GLN A 43 1.74 -8.91 12.60
N ALA A 44 2.47 -8.67 13.68
CA ALA A 44 1.92 -7.99 14.84
C ALA A 44 3.02 -7.35 15.70
N SER A 45 2.60 -6.49 16.63
CA SER A 45 3.47 -6.04 17.70
C SER A 45 3.93 -7.20 18.59
N GLU A 46 5.09 -7.06 19.24
CA GLU A 46 5.58 -8.06 20.19
C GLU A 46 4.59 -8.31 21.34
N ALA A 47 3.85 -7.29 21.75
CA ALA A 47 2.83 -7.40 22.79
C ALA A 47 1.64 -8.28 22.31
N THR A 48 1.15 -8.03 21.12
CA THR A 48 0.07 -8.82 20.52
C THR A 48 0.51 -10.26 20.29
N TRP A 49 1.70 -10.47 19.73
CA TRP A 49 2.24 -11.81 19.54
C TRP A 49 2.38 -12.57 20.85
N THR A 50 2.89 -11.93 21.89
CA THR A 50 3.00 -12.55 23.23
C THR A 50 1.64 -13.02 23.75
N GLY A 51 0.61 -12.18 23.58
CA GLY A 51 -0.75 -12.53 24.00
C GLY A 51 -1.35 -13.69 23.23
N ILE A 52 -1.14 -13.72 21.90
CA ILE A 52 -1.61 -14.76 20.99
C ILE A 52 -0.85 -16.07 21.25
N SER A 53 0.48 -16.05 21.17
CA SER A 53 1.32 -17.24 21.27
C SER A 53 1.18 -17.99 22.58
N ALA A 54 0.96 -17.27 23.69
CA ALA A 54 0.70 -17.88 25.00
C ALA A 54 -0.60 -18.71 25.06
N ARG A 55 -1.49 -18.58 24.08
CA ARG A 55 -2.80 -19.26 24.03
C ARG A 55 -2.90 -20.29 22.90
N LEU A 56 -1.91 -20.38 22.03
CA LEU A 56 -1.85 -21.38 20.97
C LEU A 56 -1.31 -22.70 21.49
N SER A 57 -1.79 -23.81 20.93
CA SER A 57 -1.28 -25.15 21.23
C SER A 57 0.09 -25.43 20.57
N SER A 58 0.39 -24.80 19.44
CA SER A 58 1.62 -24.98 18.65
C SER A 58 2.07 -23.64 18.06
N PRO A 59 2.55 -22.70 18.88
CA PRO A 59 2.98 -21.37 18.40
C PRO A 59 4.18 -21.44 17.43
N GLU A 60 4.98 -22.52 17.49
CA GLU A 60 6.11 -22.78 16.59
C GLU A 60 5.67 -23.10 15.15
N ALA A 61 4.40 -23.45 14.93
CA ALA A 61 3.83 -23.66 13.60
C ALA A 61 3.42 -22.37 12.91
N VAL A 62 3.50 -21.24 13.62
CA VAL A 62 3.10 -19.92 13.10
C VAL A 62 4.34 -19.11 12.71
N MET A 63 4.34 -18.58 11.51
CA MET A 63 5.35 -17.61 11.09
C MET A 63 5.04 -16.25 11.71
N PHE A 64 5.83 -15.84 12.69
CA PHE A 64 5.72 -14.50 13.27
C PHE A 64 6.66 -13.52 12.58
N ASP A 65 6.12 -12.39 12.15
CA ASP A 65 6.87 -11.26 11.60
C ASP A 65 6.57 -9.99 12.44
N PRO A 66 7.55 -9.48 13.19
CA PRO A 66 7.36 -8.29 14.00
C PRO A 66 6.95 -7.08 13.17
N LEU A 67 5.97 -6.32 13.67
CA LEU A 67 5.51 -5.10 13.04
C LEU A 67 6.67 -4.13 12.74
N GLY A 68 6.74 -3.62 11.52
CA GLY A 68 7.79 -2.70 11.09
C GLY A 68 9.13 -3.35 10.71
N ASN A 69 9.25 -4.69 10.79
CA ASN A 69 10.51 -5.38 10.46
C ASN A 69 10.73 -5.50 8.95
N ARG A 70 9.74 -5.94 8.20
CA ARG A 70 9.86 -6.28 6.78
C ARG A 70 9.44 -5.15 5.84
N TYR A 71 8.45 -4.36 6.24
CA TYR A 71 7.80 -3.42 5.34
C TYR A 71 7.76 -2.03 5.96
N ARG A 72 8.40 -1.08 5.31
CA ARG A 72 8.40 0.33 5.73
C ARG A 72 7.19 1.09 5.19
N HIS A 73 6.60 0.60 4.10
CA HIS A 73 5.54 1.29 3.37
C HIS A 73 4.44 0.31 2.99
N PRO A 74 3.17 0.75 2.94
CA PRO A 74 2.02 -0.09 2.63
C PRO A 74 2.15 -0.87 1.32
N GLN A 75 2.75 -0.28 0.30
CA GLN A 75 2.94 -0.93 -1.00
C GLN A 75 3.97 -2.06 -0.97
N GLN A 76 5.00 -1.93 -0.14
CA GLN A 76 5.97 -3.00 0.10
C GLN A 76 5.34 -4.17 0.85
N ALA A 77 4.42 -3.89 1.79
CA ALA A 77 3.68 -4.92 2.50
C ALA A 77 2.83 -5.76 1.54
N LEU A 78 2.11 -5.14 0.62
CA LEU A 78 1.32 -5.83 -0.41
C LEU A 78 2.19 -6.75 -1.28
N TRP A 79 3.35 -6.26 -1.73
CA TRP A 79 4.28 -7.05 -2.53
C TRP A 79 4.90 -8.20 -1.74
N GLY A 80 5.31 -7.94 -0.51
CA GLY A 80 5.88 -8.97 0.35
C GLY A 80 4.90 -10.08 0.71
N LEU A 81 3.64 -9.75 0.96
CA LEU A 81 2.58 -10.76 1.07
C LEU A 81 2.49 -11.60 -0.21
N ARG A 82 2.52 -10.97 -1.38
CA ARG A 82 2.50 -11.68 -2.67
C ARG A 82 3.67 -12.65 -2.80
N GLN A 83 4.90 -12.22 -2.47
CA GLN A 83 6.07 -13.09 -2.51
C GLN A 83 5.94 -14.25 -1.54
N LEU A 84 5.43 -14.00 -0.34
CA LEU A 84 5.20 -15.05 0.66
C LEU A 84 4.25 -16.13 0.11
N PHE A 85 3.20 -15.76 -0.63
CA PHE A 85 2.31 -16.73 -1.28
C PHE A 85 2.98 -17.55 -2.37
N ASP A 86 3.91 -16.95 -3.11
CA ASP A 86 4.64 -17.63 -4.18
C ASP A 86 5.68 -18.60 -3.60
N GLU A 87 6.21 -18.33 -2.40
CA GLU A 87 7.22 -19.13 -1.71
C GLU A 87 6.61 -20.24 -0.82
N GLU A 88 5.55 -19.90 -0.05
CA GLU A 88 4.89 -20.80 0.91
C GLU A 88 3.76 -21.62 0.27
N ARG A 89 4.09 -22.47 -0.67
CA ARG A 89 3.14 -23.49 -1.17
C ARG A 89 3.01 -24.60 -0.14
N THR A 90 2.11 -24.43 0.80
CA THR A 90 1.77 -25.44 1.79
C THR A 90 0.98 -26.59 1.19
N GLY A 91 0.89 -27.69 1.92
CA GLY A 91 0.12 -28.86 1.50
C GLY A 91 -1.37 -28.58 1.29
N SER A 92 -1.95 -27.59 1.97
CA SER A 92 -3.34 -27.16 1.80
C SER A 92 -3.54 -26.17 0.65
N GLY A 93 -2.48 -25.46 0.23
CA GLY A 93 -2.55 -24.36 -0.74
C GLY A 93 -3.26 -23.12 -0.19
N ARG A 94 -3.50 -23.05 1.13
CA ARG A 94 -4.18 -21.95 1.81
C ARG A 94 -3.24 -21.24 2.78
N ILE A 95 -3.43 -19.92 2.91
CA ILE A 95 -2.70 -19.10 3.86
C ILE A 95 -3.70 -18.36 4.74
N ARG A 96 -3.47 -18.38 6.05
CA ARG A 96 -4.14 -17.51 7.01
C ARG A 96 -3.17 -16.42 7.46
N ALA A 97 -3.55 -15.18 7.27
CA ALA A 97 -2.75 -14.03 7.66
C ALA A 97 -3.50 -13.21 8.72
N PHE A 98 -2.86 -12.98 9.85
CA PHE A 98 -3.26 -11.96 10.81
C PHE A 98 -2.29 -10.81 10.70
N GLY A 99 -2.78 -9.60 10.37
CA GLY A 99 -1.92 -8.45 10.10
C GLY A 99 -2.35 -7.21 10.85
N GLU A 100 -1.60 -6.80 11.89
CA GLU A 100 -1.71 -5.47 12.45
C GLU A 100 -1.12 -4.43 11.50
N ILE A 101 -1.74 -3.26 11.43
CA ILE A 101 -1.20 -2.09 10.74
C ILE A 101 -0.66 -1.13 11.80
N GLY A 102 0.61 -0.78 11.67
CA GLY A 102 1.24 0.26 12.49
C GLY A 102 0.94 1.64 11.93
N PHE A 103 -0.21 2.20 12.28
CA PHE A 103 -0.53 3.59 11.91
C PHE A 103 0.36 4.56 12.69
N ASN A 104 0.79 5.64 12.03
CA ASN A 104 1.42 6.75 12.70
C ASN A 104 0.43 7.43 13.67
N GLU A 105 0.94 8.05 14.74
CA GLU A 105 0.10 8.68 15.78
C GLU A 105 -0.81 9.78 15.21
N ASP A 106 -0.38 10.47 14.15
CA ASP A 106 -1.17 11.48 13.44
C ASP A 106 -2.16 10.91 12.43
N GLY A 107 -2.09 9.60 12.12
CA GLY A 107 -2.96 8.90 11.17
C GLY A 107 -2.80 9.37 9.71
N LEU A 108 -1.76 10.13 9.39
CA LEU A 108 -1.56 10.66 8.03
C LEU A 108 -1.26 9.56 7.00
N ASP A 109 -0.75 8.42 7.44
CA ASP A 109 -0.49 7.24 6.61
C ASP A 109 -1.72 6.37 6.38
N ALA A 110 -2.84 6.62 7.09
CA ALA A 110 -4.06 5.82 6.99
C ALA A 110 -4.63 5.76 5.55
N VAL A 111 -4.47 6.82 4.78
CA VAL A 111 -4.89 6.88 3.38
C VAL A 111 -4.06 5.92 2.51
N GLU A 112 -2.76 5.86 2.71
CA GLU A 112 -1.88 4.96 1.94
C GLU A 112 -2.08 3.51 2.35
N TRP A 113 -2.31 3.24 3.64
CA TRP A 113 -2.73 1.92 4.09
C TRP A 113 -4.06 1.51 3.48
N GLY A 114 -5.06 2.39 3.45
CA GLY A 114 -6.33 2.11 2.78
C GLY A 114 -6.16 1.78 1.30
N ARG A 115 -5.23 2.43 0.58
CA ARG A 115 -4.89 2.08 -0.81
C ARG A 115 -4.35 0.66 -0.92
N ALA A 116 -3.40 0.29 -0.06
CA ALA A 116 -2.80 -1.04 -0.05
C ALA A 116 -3.83 -2.13 0.30
N GLU A 117 -4.64 -1.90 1.35
CA GLU A 117 -5.72 -2.79 1.76
C GLU A 117 -6.76 -2.99 0.66
N SER A 118 -7.16 -1.91 -0.01
CA SER A 118 -8.06 -2.02 -1.16
C SER A 118 -7.42 -2.77 -2.33
N ALA A 119 -6.15 -2.48 -2.66
CA ALA A 119 -5.43 -3.14 -3.73
C ALA A 119 -5.21 -4.64 -3.45
N LEU A 120 -5.05 -5.04 -2.17
CA LEU A 120 -4.93 -6.43 -1.74
C LEU A 120 -6.11 -7.27 -2.24
N ASN A 121 -7.34 -6.74 -2.19
CA ASN A 121 -8.53 -7.42 -2.70
C ASN A 121 -8.43 -7.77 -4.18
N HIS A 122 -7.69 -6.99 -4.96
CA HIS A 122 -7.49 -7.24 -6.38
C HIS A 122 -6.27 -8.13 -6.64
N VAL A 123 -5.13 -7.80 -6.04
CA VAL A 123 -3.84 -8.46 -6.29
C VAL A 123 -3.86 -9.91 -5.84
N LEU A 124 -4.50 -10.20 -4.71
CA LEU A 124 -4.52 -11.53 -4.10
C LEU A 124 -5.83 -12.31 -4.31
N ARG A 125 -6.76 -11.78 -5.11
CA ARG A 125 -8.09 -12.40 -5.33
C ARG A 125 -8.10 -13.86 -5.78
N ASN A 126 -7.03 -14.30 -6.43
CA ASN A 126 -6.87 -15.67 -6.94
C ASN A 126 -5.99 -16.55 -6.05
N HIS A 127 -5.65 -16.05 -4.86
CA HIS A 127 -4.85 -16.79 -3.88
C HIS A 127 -5.75 -17.31 -2.77
N GLY A 128 -5.39 -18.44 -2.20
CA GLY A 128 -6.06 -19.01 -1.05
C GLY A 128 -5.79 -18.25 0.24
N LEU A 129 -6.07 -16.97 0.24
CA LEU A 129 -5.85 -16.11 1.39
C LEU A 129 -7.11 -15.95 2.22
N TRP A 130 -6.94 -16.13 3.53
CA TRP A 130 -7.86 -15.60 4.52
C TRP A 130 -7.11 -14.64 5.42
N ALA A 131 -7.28 -13.32 5.16
CA ALA A 131 -6.67 -12.26 5.94
C ALA A 131 -7.64 -11.71 6.98
N LEU A 132 -7.15 -11.54 8.21
CA LEU A 132 -7.83 -10.90 9.32
C LEU A 132 -7.00 -9.70 9.78
N CYS A 133 -7.52 -8.48 9.55
CA CYS A 133 -6.84 -7.22 9.85
C CYS A 133 -7.49 -6.56 11.07
N PRO A 134 -6.81 -6.43 12.20
CA PRO A 134 -7.37 -5.91 13.44
C PRO A 134 -7.33 -4.37 13.49
N TYR A 135 -8.46 -3.77 13.91
CA TYR A 135 -8.64 -2.32 14.06
C TYR A 135 -9.23 -2.00 15.43
N ASN A 136 -8.47 -1.33 16.27
CA ASN A 136 -8.92 -0.91 17.60
C ASN A 136 -9.79 0.35 17.50
N ARG A 137 -11.10 0.21 17.82
CA ARG A 137 -12.06 1.31 17.76
C ARG A 137 -11.82 2.40 18.80
N ALA A 138 -11.19 2.05 19.93
CA ALA A 138 -10.94 2.98 21.02
C ALA A 138 -9.72 3.88 20.78
N THR A 139 -8.74 3.43 19.99
CA THR A 139 -7.44 4.11 19.86
C THR A 139 -7.13 4.64 18.47
N LEU A 140 -7.69 4.02 17.42
CA LEU A 140 -7.40 4.44 16.05
C LEU A 140 -8.15 5.70 15.65
N PRO A 141 -7.53 6.56 14.83
CA PRO A 141 -8.20 7.75 14.30
C PRO A 141 -9.37 7.36 13.38
N ALA A 142 -10.40 8.21 13.33
CA ALA A 142 -11.61 7.94 12.55
C ALA A 142 -11.32 7.64 11.08
N ILE A 143 -10.32 8.29 10.47
CA ILE A 143 -9.91 8.07 9.08
C ILE A 143 -9.40 6.65 8.83
N ALA A 144 -8.70 6.04 9.80
CA ALA A 144 -8.23 4.66 9.70
C ALA A 144 -9.40 3.67 9.79
N LEU A 145 -10.35 3.91 10.71
CA LEU A 145 -11.55 3.08 10.85
C LEU A 145 -12.48 3.20 9.64
N GLU A 146 -12.66 4.40 9.10
CA GLU A 146 -13.41 4.61 7.86
C GLU A 146 -12.72 3.89 6.69
N GLY A 147 -11.40 4.00 6.57
CA GLY A 147 -10.60 3.28 5.58
C GLY A 147 -10.81 1.77 5.68
N ALA A 148 -10.74 1.21 6.89
CA ALA A 148 -10.97 -0.21 7.14
C ALA A 148 -12.36 -0.66 6.65
N LEU A 149 -13.42 0.08 6.99
CA LEU A 149 -14.78 -0.25 6.56
C LEU A 149 -14.97 -0.15 5.04
N ARG A 150 -14.27 0.75 4.35
CA ARG A 150 -14.40 0.91 2.90
C ARG A 150 -13.57 -0.11 2.11
N THR A 151 -12.58 -0.76 2.74
CA THR A 151 -11.65 -1.66 2.05
C THR A 151 -11.84 -3.15 2.35
N HIS A 152 -12.61 -3.51 3.36
CA HIS A 152 -12.84 -4.91 3.75
C HIS A 152 -14.24 -5.38 3.40
N PRO A 153 -14.37 -6.43 2.55
CA PRO A 153 -15.69 -6.99 2.19
C PRO A 153 -16.48 -7.53 3.38
N ASP A 154 -15.78 -8.05 4.39
CA ASP A 154 -16.36 -8.62 5.58
C ASP A 154 -15.84 -7.95 6.84
N VAL A 155 -16.68 -7.89 7.88
CA VAL A 155 -16.33 -7.36 9.21
C VAL A 155 -16.62 -8.40 10.26
N ILE A 156 -15.79 -8.46 11.27
CA ILE A 156 -15.99 -9.25 12.49
C ILE A 156 -15.88 -8.32 13.70
N ASP A 157 -16.78 -8.47 14.66
CA ASP A 157 -16.77 -7.80 15.97
C ASP A 157 -17.44 -8.66 17.03
N ALA A 158 -17.76 -8.08 18.18
CA ALA A 158 -18.43 -8.78 19.28
C ALA A 158 -19.80 -9.39 18.91
N ASP A 159 -20.47 -8.84 17.88
CA ASP A 159 -21.74 -9.36 17.36
C ASP A 159 -21.55 -10.49 16.34
N GLY A 160 -20.31 -10.81 15.95
CA GLY A 160 -19.94 -11.86 15.02
C GLY A 160 -19.54 -11.37 13.64
N ALA A 161 -19.34 -12.33 12.72
CA ALA A 161 -18.95 -12.04 11.36
C ALA A 161 -20.14 -11.69 10.49
N ARG A 162 -20.01 -10.67 9.64
CA ARG A 162 -21.03 -10.22 8.69
C ARG A 162 -20.43 -9.60 7.44
N ASN A 163 -21.20 -9.57 6.37
CA ASN A 163 -20.87 -8.78 5.19
C ASN A 163 -20.83 -7.29 5.55
N ASN A 164 -19.98 -6.56 4.89
CA ASN A 164 -19.80 -5.14 5.14
C ASN A 164 -20.48 -4.28 4.05
N ASP A 165 -21.59 -3.65 4.40
CA ASP A 165 -22.35 -2.80 3.47
C ASP A 165 -21.62 -1.50 3.09
N SER A 166 -20.56 -1.13 3.83
CA SER A 166 -19.73 0.04 3.54
C SER A 166 -18.57 -0.27 2.58
N TYR A 167 -18.38 -1.53 2.21
CA TYR A 167 -17.29 -1.94 1.32
C TYR A 167 -17.44 -1.31 -0.07
N GLU A 168 -16.33 -0.78 -0.56
CA GLU A 168 -16.22 -0.25 -1.92
C GLU A 168 -15.35 -1.16 -2.79
N GLN A 169 -15.76 -1.32 -4.05
CA GLN A 169 -14.92 -2.02 -5.00
C GLN A 169 -13.58 -1.29 -5.19
N THR A 170 -12.48 -2.03 -5.29
CA THR A 170 -11.12 -1.47 -5.30
C THR A 170 -10.94 -0.31 -6.27
N ARG A 171 -11.48 -0.41 -7.50
CA ARG A 171 -11.35 0.67 -8.49
C ARG A 171 -12.07 1.94 -8.10
N ASP A 172 -13.22 1.79 -7.46
CA ASP A 172 -14.04 2.94 -7.03
C ASP A 172 -13.42 3.59 -5.80
N TYR A 173 -12.94 2.79 -4.86
CA TYR A 173 -12.19 3.28 -3.70
C TYR A 173 -10.95 4.08 -4.12
N LEU A 174 -10.11 3.53 -5.01
CA LEU A 174 -8.89 4.20 -5.46
C LEU A 174 -9.18 5.53 -6.17
N ARG A 175 -10.19 5.57 -7.05
CA ARG A 175 -10.63 6.82 -7.69
C ARG A 175 -11.14 7.84 -6.67
N GLY A 176 -11.94 7.38 -5.72
CA GLY A 176 -12.49 8.22 -4.66
C GLY A 176 -11.41 8.84 -3.79
N VAL A 177 -10.46 8.01 -3.34
CA VAL A 177 -9.36 8.47 -2.48
C VAL A 177 -8.43 9.44 -3.21
N ASP A 178 -8.13 9.20 -4.49
CA ASP A 178 -7.31 10.12 -5.29
C ASP A 178 -7.99 11.48 -5.49
N SER A 179 -9.32 11.50 -5.60
CA SER A 179 -10.07 12.73 -5.78
C SER A 179 -10.28 13.53 -4.49
N LEU A 180 -10.31 12.85 -3.34
CA LEU A 180 -10.56 13.47 -2.03
C LEU A 180 -9.29 13.97 -1.34
N ARG A 181 -8.12 13.56 -1.82
CA ARG A 181 -6.87 13.92 -1.17
C ARG A 181 -6.63 15.43 -1.28
N ALA A 182 -6.46 16.03 -0.12
CA ALA A 182 -5.97 17.39 -0.02
C ALA A 182 -4.60 17.53 -0.72
N VAL A 183 -4.40 18.63 -1.39
CA VAL A 183 -3.09 19.04 -1.93
C VAL A 183 -2.10 19.06 -0.77
N ASP A 184 -0.91 18.46 -0.96
CA ASP A 184 0.15 18.51 0.05
C ASP A 184 0.38 19.98 0.47
N PRO A 185 0.44 20.30 1.78
CA PRO A 185 0.66 21.66 2.24
C PRO A 185 1.87 22.36 1.61
N LEU A 186 2.90 21.59 1.25
CA LEU A 186 4.08 22.14 0.55
C LEU A 186 3.75 22.73 -0.82
N GLU A 187 2.68 22.30 -1.47
CA GLU A 187 2.29 22.86 -2.77
C GLU A 187 1.78 24.31 -2.67
N ALA A 188 1.45 24.79 -1.46
CA ALA A 188 1.15 26.20 -1.21
C ALA A 188 2.40 27.08 -1.18
N GLU A 189 3.58 26.48 -0.98
CA GLU A 189 4.86 27.17 -0.94
C GLU A 189 5.47 27.34 -2.34
N VAL A 190 6.46 28.21 -2.44
CA VAL A 190 7.23 28.37 -3.68
C VAL A 190 8.07 27.09 -3.91
N PRO A 191 7.94 26.43 -5.06
CA PRO A 191 8.72 25.23 -5.33
C PRO A 191 10.23 25.56 -5.38
N PHE A 192 11.04 24.63 -4.91
CA PHE A 192 12.49 24.67 -5.06
C PHE A 192 12.90 24.72 -6.53
N ALA A 193 12.20 23.97 -7.37
CA ALA A 193 12.38 23.98 -8.82
C ALA A 193 11.04 23.79 -9.54
N ALA A 194 10.90 24.43 -10.70
CA ALA A 194 9.79 24.24 -11.63
C ALA A 194 10.36 24.19 -13.06
N LEU A 195 10.03 23.13 -13.79
CA LEU A 195 10.58 22.84 -15.12
C LEU A 195 9.46 22.41 -16.06
N ASP A 196 9.47 22.95 -17.27
CA ASP A 196 8.66 22.45 -18.38
C ASP A 196 9.53 21.53 -19.23
N LEU A 197 9.06 20.32 -19.45
CA LEU A 197 9.76 19.28 -20.20
C LEU A 197 8.97 18.98 -21.46
N VAL A 198 9.65 19.04 -22.59
CA VAL A 198 9.06 18.77 -23.92
C VAL A 198 9.72 17.57 -24.58
N THR A 199 10.95 17.30 -24.22
CA THR A 199 11.76 16.24 -24.85
C THR A 199 12.55 15.46 -23.82
N LEU A 200 13.02 14.27 -24.20
CA LEU A 200 13.89 13.46 -23.36
C LEU A 200 15.24 14.15 -23.06
N THR A 201 15.63 15.17 -23.83
CA THR A 201 16.85 15.95 -23.54
C THR A 201 16.70 16.82 -22.28
N ASP A 202 15.48 17.15 -21.91
CA ASP A 202 15.18 17.96 -20.71
C ASP A 202 15.38 17.17 -19.41
N LEU A 203 15.44 15.83 -19.51
CA LEU A 203 15.64 14.94 -18.35
C LEU A 203 16.94 15.24 -17.59
N ALA A 204 18.01 15.67 -18.29
CA ALA A 204 19.27 15.99 -17.63
C ALA A 204 19.13 17.20 -16.70
N ALA A 205 18.41 18.24 -17.14
CA ALA A 205 18.12 19.41 -16.30
C ALA A 205 17.23 19.05 -15.11
N ALA A 206 16.20 18.24 -15.33
CA ALA A 206 15.33 17.75 -14.27
C ALA A 206 16.10 16.94 -13.21
N ARG A 207 17.04 16.09 -13.63
CA ARG A 207 17.90 15.33 -12.74
C ARG A 207 18.76 16.24 -11.84
N ILE A 208 19.44 17.22 -12.43
CA ILE A 208 20.28 18.15 -11.67
C ILE A 208 19.46 18.89 -10.62
N GLN A 209 18.28 19.37 -10.95
CA GLN A 209 17.42 20.08 -10.01
C GLN A 209 16.92 19.17 -8.89
N LEU A 210 16.52 17.93 -9.21
CA LEU A 210 16.09 16.95 -8.22
C LEU A 210 17.24 16.56 -7.27
N GLU A 211 18.42 16.27 -7.80
CA GLU A 211 19.60 15.94 -6.99
C GLU A 211 20.02 17.12 -6.09
N THR A 212 19.88 18.35 -6.59
CA THR A 212 20.16 19.56 -5.80
C THR A 212 19.16 19.74 -4.66
N ALA A 213 17.87 19.50 -4.92
CA ALA A 213 16.83 19.53 -3.89
C ALA A 213 17.05 18.43 -2.83
N LEU A 214 17.37 17.21 -3.29
CA LEU A 214 17.67 16.08 -2.40
C LEU A 214 18.92 16.31 -1.53
N ALA A 215 19.91 17.03 -2.03
CA ALA A 215 21.11 17.37 -1.26
C ALA A 215 20.78 18.21 -0.01
N ALA A 216 19.70 18.99 -0.05
CA ALA A 216 19.24 19.80 1.08
C ALA A 216 18.42 19.00 2.12
N THR A 217 18.06 17.77 1.83
CA THR A 217 17.28 16.91 2.74
C THR A 217 18.17 16.05 3.64
N ARG A 218 17.63 15.59 4.77
CA ARG A 218 18.26 14.62 5.70
C ARG A 218 18.04 13.15 5.30
N LEU A 219 17.41 12.89 4.18
CA LEU A 219 17.23 11.54 3.64
C LEU A 219 18.56 10.81 3.52
N THR A 220 18.55 9.50 3.74
CA THR A 220 19.72 8.65 3.49
C THR A 220 20.08 8.62 2.01
N THR A 221 21.33 8.25 1.69
CA THR A 221 21.79 8.11 0.30
C THR A 221 20.92 7.13 -0.50
N GLU A 222 20.52 6.03 0.13
CA GLU A 222 19.65 5.02 -0.47
C GLU A 222 18.27 5.63 -0.80
N ARG A 223 17.62 6.30 0.16
CA ARG A 223 16.31 6.96 -0.06
C ARG A 223 16.36 8.02 -1.15
N LYS A 224 17.47 8.77 -1.24
CA LYS A 224 17.68 9.75 -2.33
C LYS A 224 17.76 9.08 -3.69
N ALA A 225 18.46 7.95 -3.78
CA ALA A 225 18.59 7.19 -5.03
C ALA A 225 17.23 6.56 -5.43
N ASP A 226 16.52 6.00 -4.48
CA ASP A 226 15.19 5.43 -4.68
C ASP A 226 14.19 6.48 -5.16
N PHE A 227 14.13 7.62 -4.49
CA PHE A 227 13.24 8.71 -4.90
C PHE A 227 13.59 9.27 -6.28
N THR A 228 14.89 9.38 -6.59
CA THR A 228 15.33 9.78 -7.92
C THR A 228 14.83 8.80 -8.98
N SER A 229 14.98 7.51 -8.74
CA SER A 229 14.48 6.46 -9.66
C SER A 229 12.98 6.55 -9.84
N ALA A 230 12.21 6.66 -8.74
CA ALA A 230 10.77 6.79 -8.77
C ALA A 230 10.29 8.00 -9.59
N VAL A 231 10.90 9.18 -9.36
CA VAL A 231 10.55 10.40 -10.10
C VAL A 231 10.82 10.23 -11.58
N PHE A 232 11.96 9.62 -11.96
CA PHE A 232 12.32 9.45 -13.37
C PHE A 232 11.39 8.45 -14.09
N GLU A 233 10.93 7.41 -13.43
CA GLU A 233 9.90 6.51 -14.01
C GLU A 233 8.63 7.29 -14.36
N VAL A 234 8.17 8.17 -13.46
CA VAL A 234 6.97 8.98 -13.71
C VAL A 234 7.20 10.05 -14.77
N VAL A 235 8.36 10.72 -14.76
CA VAL A 235 8.68 11.75 -15.75
C VAL A 235 8.79 11.16 -17.16
N VAL A 236 9.44 10.00 -17.29
CA VAL A 236 9.54 9.29 -18.58
C VAL A 236 8.15 8.87 -19.07
N ASN A 237 7.30 8.35 -18.18
CA ASN A 237 5.91 8.00 -18.53
C ASN A 237 5.14 9.23 -19.01
N ALA A 238 5.27 10.38 -18.34
CA ALA A 238 4.63 11.62 -18.75
C ALA A 238 5.08 12.07 -20.15
N LEU A 239 6.37 11.98 -20.46
CA LEU A 239 6.91 12.35 -21.78
C LEU A 239 6.56 11.37 -22.89
N LEU A 240 6.40 10.08 -22.58
CA LEU A 240 6.07 9.06 -23.58
C LEU A 240 4.57 8.88 -23.81
N HIS A 241 3.74 9.11 -22.80
CA HIS A 241 2.33 8.78 -22.80
C HIS A 241 1.42 9.96 -22.42
N GLY A 242 1.98 11.02 -21.85
CA GLY A 242 1.26 12.15 -21.26
C GLY A 242 0.98 13.30 -22.22
N GLY A 243 1.14 13.13 -23.53
CA GLY A 243 0.89 14.20 -24.52
C GLY A 243 2.16 14.97 -24.91
N ASP A 244 2.01 16.27 -25.20
CA ASP A 244 3.08 17.07 -25.84
C ASP A 244 4.09 17.68 -24.87
N ALA A 245 3.78 17.75 -23.58
CA ALA A 245 4.63 18.38 -22.57
C ALA A 245 4.30 17.87 -21.16
N ALA A 246 5.30 17.91 -20.29
CA ALA A 246 5.12 17.65 -18.86
C ALA A 246 5.73 18.79 -18.03
N THR A 247 5.12 19.09 -16.89
CA THR A 247 5.65 20.04 -15.90
C THR A 247 6.10 19.27 -14.67
N VAL A 248 7.32 19.51 -14.21
CA VAL A 248 7.86 18.96 -12.96
C VAL A 248 8.05 20.08 -11.96
N LYS A 249 7.46 19.94 -10.77
CA LYS A 249 7.69 20.84 -9.64
C LYS A 249 8.22 20.06 -8.45
N ILE A 250 9.19 20.62 -7.75
CA ILE A 250 9.89 19.99 -6.64
C ILE A 250 9.84 20.91 -5.45
N TRP A 251 9.43 20.40 -4.29
CA TRP A 251 9.50 21.06 -2.99
C TRP A 251 10.34 20.19 -2.06
N ALA A 252 11.19 20.80 -1.28
CA ALA A 252 12.03 20.11 -0.32
C ALA A 252 12.15 20.90 0.98
N THR A 253 12.03 20.17 2.08
CA THR A 253 12.38 20.62 3.44
C THR A 253 13.52 19.76 3.97
N GLY A 254 13.98 20.00 5.21
CA GLY A 254 15.00 19.15 5.80
C GLY A 254 14.60 17.65 5.86
N ASP A 255 13.34 17.35 6.09
CA ASP A 255 12.85 15.99 6.36
C ASP A 255 11.92 15.41 5.30
N HIS A 256 11.45 16.23 4.37
CA HIS A 256 10.44 15.82 3.40
C HIS A 256 10.73 16.40 2.02
N ILE A 257 10.50 15.61 0.98
CA ILE A 257 10.54 16.04 -0.41
C ILE A 257 9.28 15.59 -1.13
N LEU A 258 8.72 16.49 -1.92
CA LEU A 258 7.58 16.27 -2.80
C LEU A 258 7.97 16.58 -4.23
N CYS A 259 7.65 15.70 -5.15
CA CYS A 259 7.72 15.95 -6.58
C CYS A 259 6.33 15.80 -7.20
N ARG A 260 5.89 16.80 -7.96
CA ARG A 260 4.68 16.77 -8.76
C ARG A 260 5.05 16.76 -10.23
N VAL A 261 4.60 15.72 -10.93
CA VAL A 261 4.71 15.60 -12.39
C VAL A 261 3.30 15.73 -12.96
N ARG A 262 3.12 16.67 -13.89
CA ARG A 262 1.85 16.90 -14.56
C ARG A 262 2.05 16.85 -16.06
N ASP A 263 1.17 16.16 -16.75
CA ASP A 263 1.12 16.08 -18.19
C ASP A 263 -0.30 16.43 -18.72
N THR A 264 -0.44 16.54 -20.04
CA THR A 264 -1.70 16.86 -20.73
C THR A 264 -2.42 15.62 -21.28
N GLY A 265 -1.93 14.43 -20.94
CA GLY A 265 -2.44 13.17 -21.43
C GLY A 265 -3.73 12.72 -20.77
N PRO A 266 -4.26 11.58 -21.22
CA PRO A 266 -5.54 11.05 -20.73
C PRO A 266 -5.44 10.42 -19.33
N GLY A 267 -4.23 10.33 -18.75
CA GLY A 267 -3.97 9.68 -17.47
C GLY A 267 -4.00 8.15 -17.54
N LEU A 268 -4.28 7.51 -16.41
CA LEU A 268 -4.28 6.07 -16.29
C LEU A 268 -5.65 5.49 -16.70
N PRO A 269 -5.68 4.51 -17.61
CA PRO A 269 -6.92 3.86 -18.00
C PRO A 269 -7.55 3.03 -16.85
N ASP A 270 -6.73 2.50 -15.96
CA ASP A 270 -7.13 1.74 -14.79
C ASP A 270 -6.42 2.28 -13.53
N PRO A 271 -7.15 2.64 -12.45
CA PRO A 271 -6.55 3.11 -11.20
C PRO A 271 -5.68 2.04 -10.51
N LEU A 272 -5.81 0.78 -10.90
CA LEU A 272 -4.96 -0.32 -10.44
C LEU A 272 -3.57 -0.37 -11.10
N THR A 273 -3.33 0.47 -12.10
CA THR A 273 -2.02 0.52 -12.76
C THR A 273 -0.91 0.84 -11.75
N GLY A 274 0.10 -0.03 -11.72
CA GLY A 274 1.23 0.07 -10.79
C GLY A 274 1.01 -0.56 -9.41
N TYR A 275 -0.10 -1.26 -9.16
CA TYR A 275 -0.28 -2.06 -7.94
C TYR A 275 0.13 -3.53 -8.11
N GLU A 276 0.04 -4.06 -9.32
CA GLU A 276 0.56 -5.39 -9.63
C GLU A 276 1.96 -5.29 -10.25
N PRO A 277 2.89 -6.19 -9.89
CA PRO A 277 4.15 -6.27 -10.60
C PRO A 277 3.90 -6.66 -12.06
N PRO A 278 4.75 -6.22 -12.97
CA PRO A 278 4.63 -6.61 -14.36
C PRO A 278 4.79 -8.13 -14.50
N THR A 279 3.93 -8.74 -15.30
CA THR A 279 4.10 -10.15 -15.68
C THR A 279 5.28 -10.27 -16.63
N PRO A 280 6.00 -11.42 -16.66
CA PRO A 280 7.13 -11.64 -17.57
C PRO A 280 6.81 -11.39 -19.04
N ASP A 281 5.54 -11.55 -19.43
CA ASP A 281 5.04 -11.32 -20.79
C ASP A 281 4.62 -9.87 -21.06
N ALA A 282 4.46 -9.05 -20.01
CA ALA A 282 4.12 -7.63 -20.13
C ALA A 282 5.39 -6.80 -20.35
N VAL A 283 5.91 -6.83 -21.57
CA VAL A 283 7.24 -6.33 -21.95
C VAL A 283 7.47 -4.84 -21.71
N THR A 284 6.45 -4.01 -21.40
CA THR A 284 6.66 -2.56 -21.26
C THR A 284 5.61 -1.77 -20.46
N SER A 285 4.49 -2.33 -20.07
CA SER A 285 3.39 -1.53 -19.47
C SER A 285 3.27 -1.75 -17.96
N GLY A 286 3.42 -0.69 -17.18
CA GLY A 286 3.14 -0.66 -15.75
C GLY A 286 4.35 -0.84 -14.81
N ILE A 287 5.53 -1.25 -15.30
CA ILE A 287 6.74 -1.42 -14.47
C ILE A 287 7.13 -0.11 -13.80
N GLY A 288 7.15 0.99 -14.53
CA GLY A 288 7.59 2.28 -14.02
C GLY A 288 6.75 2.78 -12.86
N LEU A 289 5.41 2.71 -12.97
CA LEU A 289 4.52 3.14 -11.89
C LEU A 289 4.55 2.17 -10.70
N TRP A 290 4.71 0.87 -10.95
CA TRP A 290 4.91 -0.10 -9.88
C TRP A 290 6.22 0.19 -9.13
N THR A 291 7.33 0.41 -9.84
CA THR A 291 8.61 0.80 -9.24
C THR A 291 8.48 2.09 -8.44
N ALA A 292 7.83 3.12 -8.99
CA ALA A 292 7.62 4.38 -8.30
C ALA A 292 6.85 4.19 -6.97
N ARG A 293 5.80 3.35 -6.96
CA ARG A 293 5.06 3.02 -5.72
C ARG A 293 5.90 2.27 -4.70
N GLN A 294 6.82 1.38 -5.13
CA GLN A 294 7.69 0.63 -4.21
C GLN A 294 8.77 1.51 -3.56
N LEU A 295 9.18 2.60 -4.22
CA LEU A 295 10.31 3.43 -3.84
C LEU A 295 9.91 4.74 -3.15
N THR A 296 8.61 5.01 -2.97
CA THR A 296 8.09 6.23 -2.33
C THR A 296 7.19 5.91 -1.15
N ASP A 297 7.09 6.83 -0.19
CA ASP A 297 6.15 6.69 0.92
C ASP A 297 4.73 6.91 0.47
N GLN A 298 4.56 7.86 -0.48
CA GLN A 298 3.27 8.18 -1.04
C GLN A 298 3.40 8.40 -2.54
N MET A 299 2.46 7.83 -3.27
CA MET A 299 2.24 8.13 -4.68
C MET A 299 0.75 8.29 -4.93
N THR A 300 0.35 9.48 -5.36
CA THR A 300 -1.04 9.77 -5.71
C THR A 300 -1.18 10.22 -7.15
N THR A 301 -2.35 9.93 -7.69
CA THR A 301 -2.72 10.30 -9.05
C THR A 301 -4.00 11.13 -9.01
N THR A 302 -4.07 12.21 -9.78
CA THR A 302 -5.28 13.04 -9.89
C THR A 302 -5.54 13.42 -11.32
N TYR A 303 -6.84 13.41 -11.69
CA TYR A 303 -7.31 13.97 -12.95
C TYR A 303 -7.69 15.43 -12.70
N GLU A 304 -7.02 16.33 -13.38
CA GLU A 304 -7.30 17.77 -13.31
C GLU A 304 -7.89 18.22 -14.66
N PRO A 305 -8.65 19.35 -14.73
CA PRO A 305 -9.23 19.79 -16.00
C PRO A 305 -8.21 19.99 -17.13
N GLU A 306 -6.95 20.17 -16.77
CA GLU A 306 -5.86 20.51 -17.67
C GLU A 306 -4.89 19.35 -17.87
N GLY A 307 -5.20 18.13 -17.40
CA GLY A 307 -4.39 16.94 -17.60
C GLY A 307 -4.33 16.01 -16.40
N PHE A 308 -3.30 15.18 -16.37
CA PHE A 308 -3.08 14.17 -15.35
C PHE A 308 -1.88 14.55 -14.48
N THR A 309 -2.00 14.36 -13.19
CA THR A 309 -0.97 14.72 -12.21
C THR A 309 -0.60 13.52 -11.35
N VAL A 310 0.69 13.26 -11.22
CA VAL A 310 1.27 12.31 -10.27
C VAL A 310 2.08 13.06 -9.23
N ARG A 311 1.84 12.75 -7.96
CA ARG A 311 2.60 13.27 -6.82
C ARG A 311 3.34 12.15 -6.14
N LEU A 312 4.61 12.36 -5.87
CA LEU A 312 5.51 11.42 -5.20
C LEU A 312 6.12 12.13 -4.00
N SER A 313 6.13 11.48 -2.85
CA SER A 313 6.82 12.04 -1.69
C SER A 313 7.53 10.99 -0.85
N VAL A 314 8.58 11.43 -0.17
CA VAL A 314 9.33 10.66 0.82
C VAL A 314 9.74 11.53 1.99
N SER A 315 9.79 10.93 3.19
CA SER A 315 10.25 11.54 4.43
C SER A 315 11.51 10.85 4.98
N ALA A 316 12.25 11.57 5.84
CA ALA A 316 13.49 11.08 6.46
C ALA A 316 13.25 10.04 7.56
#